data_39c7c95515ca8f4dd7866fdfbac645b1
#
_entry.id   39c7c95515ca8f4dd7866fdfbac645b1
#
_cell.length_a   1.000
_cell.length_b   1.000
_cell.length_c   1.000
_cell.angle_alpha   90.00
_cell.angle_beta   90.00
_cell.angle_gamma   90.00
#
_symmetry.space_group_name_H-M   'P 1'
#
loop_
_entity.id
_entity.type
_entity.pdbx_description
1 polymer ?
#
loop_
_entity_poly.entity_id
_entity_poly.type
_entity_poly.pdbx_seq_one_letter_code
_entity_poly.pdbx_strand_id
1 'polypeptide(L)'
;MFSHPSNFGDRAAVRGPGTITVALVPRQPGSFYHVTLEAFTVIRTRIPFTGRSGTVEQGNIIIDSGMALTTLPRHFYAQIKQAVTMQTHASEVPDPYRLFELCFRKDRSLQLPSIVANFRGDNVPLKRFNAFVTWGSATCLAFGVSESFIAYGSLAQQDFLVGFDQYAITVSFNPFRCSHA
;
A
#
# COMPACT_ATOMS: atom_id res chain seq x y z
N MET A 1 20.26 -1.67 13.85
CA MET A 1 19.52 -0.38 13.74
C MET A 1 19.73 0.09 12.32
N PHE A 2 18.74 -0.08 11.45
CA PHE A 2 18.90 0.31 10.05
C PHE A 2 18.63 1.82 9.94
N SER A 3 19.67 2.60 9.68
CA SER A 3 19.52 4.03 9.38
C SER A 3 19.08 4.17 7.93
N HIS A 4 17.86 4.60 7.68
CA HIS A 4 17.46 5.04 6.35
C HIS A 4 17.88 6.49 6.17
N PRO A 5 18.74 6.83 5.19
CA PRO A 5 19.12 8.21 4.96
C PRO A 5 17.93 9.00 4.44
N SER A 6 17.59 10.09 5.14
CA SER A 6 16.67 11.09 4.62
C SER A 6 17.48 12.12 3.83
N ASN A 7 17.11 12.33 2.57
CA ASN A 7 17.73 13.32 1.69
C ASN A 7 16.79 14.51 1.49
N PHE A 8 17.35 15.70 1.33
CA PHE A 8 16.62 16.94 1.08
C PHE A 8 17.19 17.69 -0.12
N GLY A 9 16.37 18.56 -0.74
CA GLY A 9 16.74 19.33 -1.93
C GLY A 9 17.00 18.43 -3.14
N ASP A 10 17.91 18.81 -4.00
CA ASP A 10 18.20 18.11 -5.26
C ASP A 10 18.64 16.65 -5.09
N ARG A 11 19.21 16.32 -3.92
CA ARG A 11 19.61 14.94 -3.56
C ARG A 11 18.42 14.05 -3.21
N ALA A 12 17.25 14.62 -2.95
CA ALA A 12 16.03 13.89 -2.65
C ALA A 12 15.22 13.53 -3.91
N ALA A 13 15.64 14.00 -5.08
CA ALA A 13 14.94 13.73 -6.33
C ALA A 13 14.99 12.22 -6.67
N VAL A 14 13.85 11.57 -6.61
CA VAL A 14 13.68 10.15 -6.96
C VAL A 14 13.56 10.04 -8.47
N ARG A 15 14.58 9.43 -9.10
CA ARG A 15 14.69 9.29 -10.56
C ARG A 15 15.25 7.92 -10.91
N GLY A 16 15.06 7.50 -12.15
CA GLY A 16 15.65 6.27 -12.68
C GLY A 16 14.63 5.36 -13.36
N PRO A 17 15.09 4.25 -13.95
CA PRO A 17 14.20 3.28 -14.60
C PRO A 17 13.17 2.72 -13.61
N GLY A 18 11.92 2.65 -14.05
CA GLY A 18 10.82 2.13 -13.22
C GLY A 18 10.30 3.11 -12.16
N THR A 19 10.71 4.38 -12.17
CA THR A 19 10.11 5.40 -11.30
C THR A 19 8.64 5.60 -11.69
N ILE A 20 7.78 5.49 -10.69
CA ILE A 20 6.35 5.73 -10.75
C ILE A 20 6.10 7.07 -10.08
N THR A 21 5.37 7.97 -10.72
CA THR A 21 5.09 9.30 -10.18
C THR A 21 3.60 9.57 -10.15
N VAL A 22 3.11 9.96 -8.97
CA VAL A 22 1.69 10.20 -8.69
C VAL A 22 1.50 11.64 -8.22
N ALA A 23 0.45 12.29 -8.70
CA ALA A 23 0.12 13.65 -8.29
C ALA A 23 -0.36 13.69 -6.82
N LEU A 24 0.18 14.64 -6.06
CA LEU A 24 -0.34 14.99 -4.75
C LEU A 24 -1.60 15.84 -4.91
N VAL A 25 -2.49 15.71 -3.94
CA VAL A 25 -3.72 16.51 -3.86
C VAL A 25 -3.58 17.45 -2.67
N PRO A 26 -3.38 18.75 -2.89
CA PRO A 26 -3.34 19.72 -1.79
C PRO A 26 -4.65 19.71 -1.02
N ARG A 27 -4.57 19.53 0.29
CA ARG A 27 -5.71 19.62 1.23
C ARG A 27 -5.34 20.44 2.46
N GLN A 28 -6.34 21.04 3.08
CA GLN A 28 -6.18 21.74 4.35
C GLN A 28 -6.71 20.87 5.52
N PRO A 29 -5.98 20.82 6.65
CA PRO A 29 -4.65 21.36 6.88
C PRO A 29 -3.59 20.57 6.10
N GLY A 30 -2.52 21.24 5.63
CA GLY A 30 -1.45 20.66 4.80
C GLY A 30 -0.49 19.71 5.53
N SER A 31 -0.99 19.01 6.54
CA SER A 31 -0.17 18.13 7.40
C SER A 31 0.10 16.75 6.78
N PHE A 32 -0.60 16.37 5.71
CA PHE A 32 -0.51 15.05 5.10
C PHE A 32 -0.36 15.13 3.58
N TYR A 33 0.33 14.15 3.03
CA TYR A 33 0.50 13.97 1.59
C TYR A 33 -0.65 13.11 1.04
N HIS A 34 -1.68 13.78 0.50
CA HIS A 34 -2.84 13.12 -0.09
C HIS A 34 -2.58 12.73 -1.55
N VAL A 35 -3.01 11.53 -1.92
CA VAL A 35 -3.03 11.03 -3.29
C VAL A 35 -4.40 10.44 -3.61
N THR A 36 -4.69 10.23 -4.89
CA THR A 36 -5.94 9.57 -5.28
C THR A 36 -5.65 8.11 -5.62
N LEU A 37 -6.08 7.21 -4.75
CA LEU A 37 -6.15 5.78 -5.04
C LEU A 37 -7.45 5.50 -5.80
N GLU A 38 -7.35 4.98 -7.00
CA GLU A 38 -8.54 4.66 -7.82
C GLU A 38 -9.04 3.24 -7.56
N ALA A 39 -8.12 2.30 -7.32
CA ALA A 39 -8.45 0.90 -7.11
C ALA A 39 -7.29 0.13 -6.47
N PHE A 40 -7.57 -1.06 -5.97
CA PHE A 40 -6.60 -2.16 -5.94
C PHE A 40 -6.95 -3.19 -7.00
N THR A 41 -5.93 -3.73 -7.67
CA THR A 41 -6.10 -4.87 -8.59
C THR A 41 -5.48 -6.11 -7.95
N VAL A 42 -6.29 -7.14 -7.73
CA VAL A 42 -5.86 -8.46 -7.23
C VAL A 42 -5.84 -9.41 -8.42
N ILE A 43 -4.65 -9.79 -8.88
CA ILE A 43 -4.41 -10.52 -10.14
C ILE A 43 -5.02 -9.77 -11.34
N ARG A 44 -6.27 -10.05 -11.70
CA ARG A 44 -7.01 -9.43 -12.81
C ARG A 44 -8.28 -8.72 -12.35
N THR A 45 -8.62 -8.82 -11.08
CA THR A 45 -9.84 -8.23 -10.53
C THR A 45 -9.52 -6.83 -10.04
N ARG A 46 -9.99 -5.82 -10.77
CA ARG A 46 -9.90 -4.42 -10.36
C ARG A 46 -11.04 -4.10 -9.40
N ILE A 47 -10.72 -3.64 -8.21
CA ILE A 47 -11.65 -3.29 -7.13
C ILE A 47 -11.57 -1.77 -6.98
N PRO A 48 -12.57 -1.00 -7.45
CA PRO A 48 -12.52 0.44 -7.42
C PRO A 48 -12.70 0.97 -5.99
N PHE A 49 -11.91 1.96 -5.61
CA PHE A 49 -12.05 2.65 -4.34
C PHE A 49 -13.02 3.82 -4.47
N THR A 50 -14.30 3.52 -4.42
CA THR A 50 -15.35 4.52 -4.50
C THR A 50 -15.80 4.97 -3.11
N GLY A 51 -16.08 6.26 -2.98
CA GLY A 51 -16.74 6.83 -1.83
C GLY A 51 -18.24 6.52 -1.80
N ARG A 52 -18.96 7.16 -0.87
CA ARG A 52 -20.42 6.99 -0.73
C ARG A 52 -21.22 7.40 -1.96
N SER A 53 -20.67 8.30 -2.78
CA SER A 53 -21.24 8.73 -4.05
C SER A 53 -21.16 7.69 -5.18
N GLY A 54 -20.44 6.58 -4.97
CA GLY A 54 -20.13 5.59 -6.00
C GLY A 54 -19.01 6.02 -6.94
N THR A 55 -18.38 7.19 -6.70
CA THR A 55 -17.26 7.72 -7.50
C THR A 55 -15.95 7.70 -6.71
N VAL A 56 -14.82 7.71 -7.42
CA VAL A 56 -13.51 7.85 -6.80
C VAL A 56 -13.32 9.29 -6.33
N GLU A 57 -13.18 9.46 -5.02
CA GLU A 57 -12.95 10.76 -4.41
C GLU A 57 -11.47 11.16 -4.57
N GLN A 58 -11.24 12.42 -4.94
CA GLN A 58 -9.89 12.95 -5.09
C GLN A 58 -9.21 13.09 -3.72
N GLY A 59 -7.94 12.66 -3.61
CA GLY A 59 -7.17 12.74 -2.37
C GLY A 59 -7.73 11.86 -1.24
N ASN A 60 -8.23 10.69 -1.59
CA ASN A 60 -8.92 9.76 -0.70
C ASN A 60 -8.00 8.94 0.21
N ILE A 61 -6.68 9.00 0.02
CA ILE A 61 -5.71 8.26 0.83
C ILE A 61 -4.47 9.13 1.06
N ILE A 62 -3.82 8.97 2.21
CA ILE A 62 -2.54 9.62 2.52
C ILE A 62 -1.38 8.65 2.35
N ILE A 63 -0.20 9.16 1.98
CA ILE A 63 1.06 8.40 2.06
C ILE A 63 1.62 8.62 3.46
N ASP A 64 1.73 7.54 4.24
CA ASP A 64 2.19 7.62 5.63
C ASP A 64 3.24 6.55 5.94
N SER A 65 4.49 6.98 6.15
CA SER A 65 5.59 6.09 6.55
C SER A 65 5.57 5.74 8.05
N GLY A 66 4.80 6.44 8.85
CA GLY A 66 4.62 6.19 10.29
C GLY A 66 3.57 5.11 10.60
N MET A 67 2.67 4.85 9.67
CA MET A 67 1.67 3.77 9.76
C MET A 67 2.21 2.50 9.12
N ALA A 68 2.27 1.39 9.86
CA ALA A 68 2.78 0.13 9.30
C ALA A 68 1.87 -0.44 8.20
N LEU A 69 0.58 -0.58 8.50
CA LEU A 69 -0.40 -1.17 7.59
C LEU A 69 -0.99 -0.11 6.66
N THR A 70 -1.36 -0.53 5.46
CA THR A 70 -2.30 0.23 4.63
C THR A 70 -3.69 0.10 5.22
N THR A 71 -4.30 1.22 5.63
CA THR A 71 -5.62 1.24 6.27
C THR A 71 -6.69 1.73 5.31
N LEU A 72 -7.81 1.03 5.27
CA LEU A 72 -8.88 1.21 4.29
C LEU A 72 -10.25 1.18 4.96
N PRO A 73 -11.28 1.83 4.40
CA PRO A 73 -12.64 1.69 4.87
C PRO A 73 -13.09 0.23 4.82
N ARG A 74 -13.90 -0.20 5.80
CA ARG A 74 -14.34 -1.59 5.95
C ARG A 74 -14.96 -2.17 4.67
N HIS A 75 -15.81 -1.41 4.00
CA HIS A 75 -16.47 -1.88 2.78
C HIS A 75 -15.48 -2.16 1.64
N PHE A 76 -14.44 -1.35 1.50
CA PHE A 76 -13.41 -1.52 0.47
C PHE A 76 -12.43 -2.65 0.86
N TYR A 77 -12.01 -2.68 2.13
CA TYR A 77 -11.19 -3.77 2.66
C TYR A 77 -11.87 -5.13 2.46
N ALA A 78 -13.18 -5.23 2.74
CA ALA A 78 -13.93 -6.48 2.58
C ALA A 78 -13.90 -7.03 1.15
N GLN A 79 -13.97 -6.16 0.14
CA GLN A 79 -13.87 -6.56 -1.27
C GLN A 79 -12.45 -7.08 -1.61
N ILE A 80 -11.42 -6.42 -1.09
CA ILE A 80 -10.03 -6.87 -1.28
C ILE A 80 -9.81 -8.21 -0.57
N LYS A 81 -10.27 -8.33 0.69
CA LYS A 81 -10.22 -9.58 1.45
C LYS A 81 -10.88 -10.72 0.66
N GLN A 82 -12.09 -10.51 0.15
CA GLN A 82 -12.79 -11.50 -0.66
C GLN A 82 -11.99 -11.90 -1.90
N ALA A 83 -11.46 -10.94 -2.66
CA ALA A 83 -10.68 -11.21 -3.86
C ALA A 83 -9.39 -11.98 -3.53
N VAL A 84 -8.70 -11.63 -2.45
CA VAL A 84 -7.50 -12.36 -1.99
C VAL A 84 -7.84 -13.78 -1.58
N THR A 85 -8.90 -13.97 -0.77
CA THR A 85 -9.34 -15.31 -0.32
C THR A 85 -9.71 -16.20 -1.49
N MET A 86 -10.44 -15.69 -2.48
CA MET A 86 -10.86 -16.46 -3.66
C MET A 86 -9.66 -16.92 -4.52
N GLN A 87 -8.55 -16.17 -4.50
CA GLN A 87 -7.35 -16.48 -5.28
C GLN A 87 -6.31 -17.28 -4.48
N THR A 88 -6.49 -17.36 -3.17
CA THR A 88 -5.58 -18.09 -2.27
C THR A 88 -6.21 -19.45 -1.95
N HIS A 89 -5.68 -20.52 -2.53
CA HIS A 89 -6.17 -21.90 -2.29
C HIS A 89 -5.68 -22.46 -0.94
N ALA A 90 -5.88 -21.69 0.14
CA ALA A 90 -5.49 -22.08 1.49
C ALA A 90 -6.58 -21.66 2.49
N SER A 91 -6.70 -22.43 3.57
CA SER A 91 -7.64 -22.11 4.64
C SER A 91 -7.20 -20.89 5.43
N GLU A 92 -8.14 -19.98 5.69
CA GLU A 92 -7.93 -18.88 6.62
C GLU A 92 -7.64 -19.44 8.03
N VAL A 93 -6.74 -18.76 8.72
CA VAL A 93 -6.44 -19.04 10.13
C VAL A 93 -6.56 -17.74 10.92
N PRO A 94 -6.96 -17.80 12.20
CA PRO A 94 -6.99 -16.63 13.04
C PRO A 94 -5.57 -16.10 13.26
N ASP A 95 -5.40 -14.78 13.29
CA ASP A 95 -4.18 -14.16 13.77
C ASP A 95 -4.09 -14.32 15.29
N PRO A 96 -3.04 -14.96 15.84
CA PRO A 96 -2.88 -15.13 17.28
C PRO A 96 -2.81 -13.80 18.04
N TYR A 97 -2.35 -12.75 17.40
CA TYR A 97 -2.16 -11.42 17.98
C TYR A 97 -3.30 -10.44 17.70
N ARG A 98 -4.27 -10.84 16.87
CA ARG A 98 -5.43 -10.02 16.47
C ARG A 98 -5.06 -8.67 15.84
N LEU A 99 -3.93 -8.62 15.15
CA LEU A 99 -3.45 -7.44 14.45
C LEU A 99 -3.95 -7.38 12.99
N PHE A 100 -4.23 -8.56 12.42
CA PHE A 100 -4.61 -8.74 11.03
C PHE A 100 -5.96 -9.44 10.92
N GLU A 101 -6.78 -9.00 9.97
CA GLU A 101 -8.12 -9.58 9.75
C GLU A 101 -8.12 -10.75 8.76
N LEU A 102 -7.05 -10.95 8.00
CA LEU A 102 -6.93 -12.05 7.03
C LEU A 102 -5.54 -12.67 7.12
N CYS A 103 -5.49 -13.91 7.57
CA CYS A 103 -4.27 -14.68 7.63
C CYS A 103 -4.47 -16.09 7.06
N PHE A 104 -3.40 -16.64 6.53
CA PHE A 104 -3.30 -18.00 6.05
C PHE A 104 -2.19 -18.73 6.81
N ARG A 105 -2.31 -20.06 6.95
CA ARG A 105 -1.22 -20.84 7.52
C ARG A 105 0.06 -20.66 6.69
N LYS A 106 1.16 -20.35 7.34
CA LYS A 106 2.47 -20.28 6.69
C LYS A 106 2.83 -21.67 6.13
N ASP A 107 2.94 -21.76 4.82
CA ASP A 107 3.36 -22.94 4.10
C ASP A 107 4.27 -22.56 2.93
N ARG A 108 5.22 -23.45 2.57
CA ARG A 108 6.13 -23.22 1.43
C ARG A 108 5.38 -23.23 0.09
N SER A 109 4.26 -23.95 0.02
CA SER A 109 3.38 -24.04 -1.15
C SER A 109 2.36 -22.91 -1.23
N LEU A 110 2.27 -22.05 -0.21
CA LEU A 110 1.30 -20.95 -0.16
C LEU A 110 1.51 -19.97 -1.31
N GLN A 111 0.57 -20.00 -2.24
CA GLN A 111 0.52 -19.06 -3.36
C GLN A 111 -0.40 -17.90 -2.99
N LEU A 112 0.18 -16.70 -3.00
CA LEU A 112 -0.55 -15.46 -2.71
C LEU A 112 -0.71 -14.67 -4.00
N PRO A 113 -1.87 -14.01 -4.20
CA PRO A 113 -2.11 -13.21 -5.39
C PRO A 113 -1.22 -11.99 -5.46
N SER A 114 -0.90 -11.54 -6.67
CA SER A 114 -0.30 -10.23 -6.89
C SER A 114 -1.33 -9.13 -6.64
N ILE A 115 -0.88 -8.04 -6.03
CA ILE A 115 -1.71 -6.86 -5.75
C ILE A 115 -1.02 -5.64 -6.36
N VAL A 116 -1.81 -4.79 -7.01
CA VAL A 116 -1.36 -3.51 -7.58
C VAL A 116 -2.19 -2.39 -6.99
N ALA A 117 -1.55 -1.36 -6.47
CA ALA A 117 -2.21 -0.12 -6.09
C ALA A 117 -2.33 0.77 -7.33
N ASN A 118 -3.56 1.05 -7.76
CA ASN A 118 -3.83 1.86 -8.93
C ASN A 118 -4.12 3.29 -8.49
N PHE A 119 -3.12 4.14 -8.54
CA PHE A 119 -3.27 5.57 -8.28
C PHE A 119 -3.69 6.30 -9.56
N ARG A 120 -4.24 7.50 -9.39
CA ARG A 120 -4.49 8.38 -10.52
C ARG A 120 -3.17 8.78 -11.17
N GLY A 121 -3.00 8.40 -12.43
CA GLY A 121 -1.82 8.69 -13.23
C GLY A 121 -0.87 7.50 -13.38
N ASP A 122 -0.70 6.65 -12.36
CA ASP A 122 0.20 5.49 -12.46
C ASP A 122 -0.14 4.37 -11.47
N ASN A 123 0.51 3.22 -11.62
CA ASN A 123 0.24 2.01 -10.85
C ASN A 123 1.49 1.54 -10.09
N VAL A 124 1.33 1.22 -8.81
CA VAL A 124 2.40 0.69 -7.97
C VAL A 124 2.18 -0.82 -7.75
N PRO A 125 2.94 -1.69 -8.44
CA PRO A 125 2.90 -3.12 -8.18
C PRO A 125 3.51 -3.43 -6.82
N LEU A 126 2.73 -4.05 -5.94
CA LEU A 126 3.20 -4.47 -4.62
C LEU A 126 3.98 -5.78 -4.73
N LYS A 127 5.19 -5.80 -4.22
CA LYS A 127 5.91 -7.05 -3.99
C LYS A 127 5.19 -7.86 -2.92
N ARG A 128 5.43 -9.18 -2.86
CA ARG A 128 4.78 -10.05 -1.88
C ARG A 128 4.85 -9.50 -0.45
N PHE A 129 6.01 -9.05 -0.01
CA PHE A 129 6.22 -8.53 1.34
C PHE A 129 5.66 -7.12 1.57
N ASN A 130 5.28 -6.39 0.51
CA ASN A 130 4.54 -5.14 0.64
C ASN A 130 3.07 -5.36 0.95
N ALA A 131 2.49 -6.47 0.48
CA ALA A 131 1.08 -6.79 0.63
C ALA A 131 0.83 -7.86 1.70
N PHE A 132 1.83 -8.69 2.01
CA PHE A 132 1.70 -9.80 2.96
C PHE A 132 2.87 -9.84 3.91
N VAL A 133 2.60 -9.98 5.18
CA VAL A 133 3.58 -10.12 6.25
C VAL A 133 3.50 -11.51 6.86
N THR A 134 4.67 -12.13 7.10
CA THR A 134 4.74 -13.42 7.78
C THR A 134 5.09 -13.19 9.24
N TRP A 135 4.22 -13.63 10.14
CA TRP A 135 4.38 -13.52 11.58
C TRP A 135 4.12 -14.88 12.25
N GLY A 136 5.15 -15.43 12.89
CA GLY A 136 5.05 -16.76 13.47
C GLY A 136 4.71 -17.83 12.45
N SER A 137 3.59 -18.53 12.66
CA SER A 137 3.06 -19.60 11.81
C SER A 137 2.03 -19.12 10.77
N ALA A 138 1.81 -17.83 10.66
CA ALA A 138 0.83 -17.25 9.74
C ALA A 138 1.45 -16.29 8.74
N THR A 139 0.83 -16.16 7.58
CA THR A 139 1.07 -15.11 6.59
C THR A 139 -0.21 -14.33 6.40
N CYS A 140 -0.16 -13.04 6.67
CA CYS A 140 -1.33 -12.18 6.77
C CYS A 140 -1.30 -11.06 5.74
N LEU A 141 -2.48 -10.63 5.30
CA LEU A 141 -2.63 -9.45 4.45
C LEU A 141 -2.24 -8.20 5.28
N ALA A 142 -1.28 -7.42 4.79
CA ALA A 142 -0.75 -6.24 5.46
C ALA A 142 -1.64 -5.00 5.32
N PHE A 143 -2.95 -5.22 5.24
CA PHE A 143 -3.98 -4.18 5.19
C PHE A 143 -4.85 -4.27 6.44
N GLY A 144 -5.30 -3.11 6.90
CA GLY A 144 -6.17 -2.98 8.06
C GLY A 144 -7.42 -2.17 7.74
N VAL A 145 -8.35 -2.16 8.69
CA VAL A 145 -9.59 -1.38 8.58
C VAL A 145 -9.48 -0.11 9.42
N SER A 146 -9.85 1.00 8.83
CA SER A 146 -10.06 2.28 9.51
C SER A 146 -11.13 3.08 8.78
N GLU A 147 -12.02 3.72 9.53
CA GLU A 147 -13.03 4.63 8.96
C GLU A 147 -12.59 6.10 9.05
N SER A 148 -11.61 6.39 9.90
CA SER A 148 -11.19 7.76 10.19
C SER A 148 -9.83 8.12 9.60
N PHE A 149 -8.96 7.14 9.37
CA PHE A 149 -7.60 7.36 8.91
C PHE A 149 -7.25 6.38 7.79
N ILE A 150 -7.34 6.86 6.57
CA ILE A 150 -7.11 6.07 5.36
C ILE A 150 -5.69 6.35 4.88
N ALA A 151 -4.81 5.35 4.96
CA ALA A 151 -3.39 5.53 4.73
C ALA A 151 -2.77 4.41 3.89
N TYR A 152 -1.86 4.77 3.00
CA TYR A 152 -0.95 3.86 2.32
C TYR A 152 0.30 3.73 3.19
N GLY A 153 0.38 2.64 3.93
CA GLY A 153 1.33 2.43 5.02
C GLY A 153 2.75 2.08 4.58
N SER A 154 3.67 2.06 5.54
CA SER A 154 5.11 1.85 5.29
C SER A 154 5.45 0.46 4.75
N LEU A 155 4.71 -0.59 5.11
CA LEU A 155 4.90 -1.91 4.51
C LEU A 155 4.70 -1.89 2.99
N ALA A 156 3.70 -1.17 2.51
CA ALA A 156 3.47 -1.01 1.06
C ALA A 156 4.54 -0.16 0.36
N GLN A 157 5.33 0.59 1.13
CA GLN A 157 6.41 1.45 0.64
C GLN A 157 7.80 0.80 0.77
N GLN A 158 7.92 -0.38 1.38
CA GLN A 158 9.21 -1.06 1.53
C GLN A 158 9.84 -1.40 0.18
N ASP A 159 11.17 -1.28 0.11
CA ASP A 159 11.95 -1.45 -1.12
C ASP A 159 11.55 -0.51 -2.26
N PHE A 160 11.08 0.69 -1.89
CA PHE A 160 10.99 1.85 -2.76
C PHE A 160 11.76 3.02 -2.15
N LEU A 161 12.46 3.77 -2.99
CA LEU A 161 12.80 5.15 -2.67
C LEU A 161 11.52 5.97 -2.87
N VAL A 162 11.04 6.61 -1.81
CA VAL A 162 9.86 7.45 -1.84
C VAL A 162 10.29 8.90 -1.72
N GLY A 163 9.98 9.71 -2.72
CA GLY A 163 10.34 11.12 -2.75
C GLY A 163 9.13 12.02 -2.95
N PHE A 164 9.06 13.08 -2.18
CA PHE A 164 8.02 14.09 -2.27
C PHE A 164 8.58 15.36 -2.90
N ASP A 165 8.02 15.78 -4.02
CA ASP A 165 8.34 17.04 -4.67
C ASP A 165 7.18 18.02 -4.44
N GLN A 166 7.41 19.00 -3.56
CA GLN A 166 6.40 19.99 -3.20
C GLN A 166 6.22 21.06 -4.29
N TYR A 167 7.22 21.27 -5.15
CA TYR A 167 7.12 22.21 -6.27
C TYR A 167 6.34 21.59 -7.43
N ALA A 168 6.67 20.35 -7.77
CA ALA A 168 5.93 19.59 -8.79
C ALA A 168 4.60 19.04 -8.28
N ILE A 169 4.35 19.11 -6.96
CA ILE A 169 3.17 18.54 -6.29
C ILE A 169 3.02 17.05 -6.64
N THR A 170 4.09 16.28 -6.44
CA THR A 170 4.12 14.85 -6.75
C THR A 170 4.77 14.02 -5.64
N VAL A 171 4.44 12.74 -5.60
CA VAL A 171 5.21 11.71 -4.91
C VAL A 171 5.69 10.68 -5.92
N SER A 172 6.96 10.30 -5.80
CA SER A 172 7.58 9.32 -6.69
C SER A 172 8.02 8.08 -5.91
N PHE A 173 7.83 6.92 -6.52
CA PHE A 173 8.25 5.61 -6.03
C PHE A 173 9.24 5.01 -7.03
N ASN A 174 10.49 4.79 -6.64
CA ASN A 174 11.45 4.08 -7.46
C ASN A 174 11.79 2.76 -6.79
N PRO A 175 11.69 1.61 -7.48
CA PRO A 175 12.08 0.32 -6.94
C PRO A 175 13.54 0.34 -6.48
N PHE A 176 13.75 0.04 -5.20
CA PHE A 176 15.06 0.01 -4.57
C PHE A 176 15.19 -1.24 -3.70
N ARG A 177 16.37 -1.84 -3.61
CA ARG A 177 16.63 -2.94 -2.68
C ARG A 177 17.36 -2.41 -1.45
N CYS A 178 16.68 -2.39 -0.31
CA CYS A 178 17.26 -1.94 0.96
C CYS A 178 18.23 -2.95 1.61
N SER A 179 18.44 -4.13 1.01
CA SER A 179 19.21 -5.23 1.62
C SER A 179 20.73 -5.08 1.53
N HIS A 180 21.26 -3.97 0.99
CA HIS A 180 22.69 -3.76 0.78
C HIS A 180 23.13 -2.31 1.05
N ALA A 181 22.53 -1.66 2.05
CA ALA A 181 23.04 -0.38 2.53
C ALA A 181 23.72 -0.55 3.90
#